data_4e0ee5208d1a6908029c22d55e7bf1d5
#
_entry.id   4e0ee5208d1a6908029c22d55e7bf1d5
#
_cell.length_a   1.000
_cell.length_b   1.000
_cell.length_c   1.000
_cell.angle_alpha   90.00
_cell.angle_beta   90.00
_cell.angle_gamma   90.00
#
_symmetry.space_group_name_H-M   'P 1'
#
loop_
_entity.id
_entity.type
_entity.pdbx_description
1 polymer ?
#
loop_
_entity_poly.entity_id
_entity_poly.type
_entity_poly.pdbx_seq_one_letter_code
_entity_poly.pdbx_strand_id
1 'polypeptide(L)'
;MINRNATFIRKIKICLNVLLHYSKYKKLVGEQVEIIKNDGLPQYTKLIGEIGYVCNFEFVNFEKPLIVHFPKTKKEYCFGIDELKLFRR
;
A
#
# COMPACT_ATOMS: atom_id res chain seq x y z
N MET A 1 34.42 -3.19 -4.12
CA MET A 1 34.32 -4.45 -3.36
C MET A 1 33.53 -4.33 -2.07
N ILE A 2 33.63 -3.22 -1.41
CA ILE A 2 32.94 -2.98 -0.14
C ILE A 2 31.42 -2.85 -0.35
N ASN A 3 30.97 -2.47 -1.54
CA ASN A 3 29.56 -2.24 -1.84
C ASN A 3 28.71 -3.52 -1.89
N ARG A 4 29.31 -4.69 -2.02
CA ARG A 4 28.56 -5.96 -2.05
C ARG A 4 27.86 -6.23 -0.73
N ASN A 5 28.54 -6.00 0.39
CA ASN A 5 27.97 -6.25 1.71
C ASN A 5 26.87 -5.25 2.03
N ALA A 6 27.05 -3.97 1.68
CA ALA A 6 26.05 -2.95 1.88
C ALA A 6 24.76 -3.24 1.09
N THR A 7 24.88 -3.68 -0.17
CA THR A 7 23.72 -4.05 -0.99
C THR A 7 23.01 -5.28 -0.43
N PHE A 8 23.76 -6.27 0.04
CA PHE A 8 23.20 -7.48 0.64
C PHE A 8 22.42 -7.17 1.92
N ILE A 9 22.99 -6.35 2.80
CA ILE A 9 22.33 -5.92 4.03
C ILE A 9 21.05 -5.14 3.73
N ARG A 10 21.06 -4.29 2.70
CA ARG A 10 19.89 -3.55 2.26
C ARG A 10 18.76 -4.49 1.81
N LYS A 11 19.10 -5.51 1.02
CA LYS A 11 18.13 -6.50 0.56
C LYS A 11 17.53 -7.29 1.73
N ILE A 12 18.34 -7.65 2.71
CA ILE A 12 17.87 -8.34 3.90
C ILE A 12 16.91 -7.46 4.70
N LYS A 13 17.21 -6.19 4.89
CA LYS A 13 16.33 -5.25 5.60
C LYS A 13 14.98 -5.11 4.89
N ILE A 14 14.98 -5.03 3.57
CA ILE A 14 13.75 -4.96 2.78
C ILE A 14 12.93 -6.23 2.95
N CYS A 15 13.56 -7.41 2.87
CA CYS A 15 12.90 -8.69 3.06
C CYS A 15 12.31 -8.83 4.46
N LEU A 16 13.05 -8.40 5.49
CA LEU A 16 12.57 -8.43 6.86
C LEU A 16 11.36 -7.51 7.05
N ASN A 17 11.39 -6.32 6.47
CA ASN A 17 10.25 -5.40 6.50
C ASN A 17 9.01 -6.02 5.85
N VAL A 18 9.18 -6.64 4.69
CA VAL A 18 8.09 -7.32 4.00
C VAL A 18 7.49 -8.41 4.89
N LEU A 19 8.34 -9.23 5.50
CA LEU A 19 7.88 -10.31 6.38
C LEU A 19 7.15 -9.77 7.62
N LEU A 20 7.68 -8.69 8.23
CA LEU A 20 7.07 -8.08 9.40
C LEU A 20 5.69 -7.50 9.11
N HIS A 21 5.48 -6.96 7.91
CA HIS A 21 4.23 -6.32 7.54
C HIS A 21 3.29 -7.21 6.73
N TYR A 22 3.73 -8.38 6.29
CA TYR A 22 2.95 -9.29 5.48
C TYR A 22 1.62 -9.64 6.14
N SER A 23 1.66 -10.04 7.40
CA SER A 23 0.46 -10.40 8.16
C SER A 23 -0.51 -9.22 8.29
N LYS A 24 0.00 -8.02 8.48
CA LYS A 24 -0.77 -6.80 8.59
C LYS A 24 -1.48 -6.49 7.26
N TYR A 25 -0.78 -6.56 6.16
CA TYR A 25 -1.36 -6.32 4.84
C TYR A 25 -2.39 -7.39 4.46
N LYS A 26 -2.10 -8.63 4.78
CA LYS A 26 -3.01 -9.74 4.52
C LYS A 26 -4.35 -9.56 5.23
N LYS A 27 -4.34 -9.04 6.46
CA LYS A 27 -5.55 -8.77 7.22
C LYS A 27 -6.38 -7.63 6.64
N LEU A 28 -5.76 -6.72 5.89
CA LEU A 28 -6.46 -5.61 5.26
C LEU A 28 -7.19 -6.01 3.99
N VAL A 29 -6.81 -7.11 3.36
CA VAL A 29 -7.47 -7.56 2.12
C VAL A 29 -8.95 -7.85 2.40
N GLY A 30 -9.82 -7.22 1.62
CA GLY A 30 -11.26 -7.31 1.79
C GLY A 30 -11.88 -6.22 2.66
N GLU A 31 -11.05 -5.45 3.38
CA GLU A 31 -11.55 -4.38 4.24
C GLU A 31 -11.87 -3.13 3.44
N GLN A 32 -12.94 -2.43 3.84
CA GLN A 32 -13.27 -1.12 3.30
C GLN A 32 -12.36 -0.07 3.89
N VAL A 33 -11.90 0.83 3.03
CA VAL A 33 -10.97 1.89 3.41
C VAL A 33 -11.40 3.22 2.80
N GLU A 34 -11.09 4.31 3.50
CA GLU A 34 -11.25 5.66 3.01
C GLU A 34 -9.87 6.22 2.71
N ILE A 35 -9.74 6.91 1.58
CA ILE A 35 -8.50 7.57 1.21
C ILE A 35 -8.41 8.89 1.98
N ILE A 36 -7.42 9.01 2.87
CA ILE A 36 -7.27 10.19 3.72
C ILE A 36 -6.12 11.09 3.29
N LYS A 37 -5.19 10.55 2.49
CA LYS A 37 -3.99 11.27 2.10
C LYS A 37 -3.52 10.72 0.76
N ASN A 38 -2.88 11.57 -0.02
CA ASN A 38 -2.31 11.13 -1.28
C ASN A 38 -1.04 11.92 -1.56
N ASP A 39 0.09 11.29 -1.31
CA ASP A 39 1.39 11.90 -1.55
C ASP A 39 1.83 11.61 -2.97
N GLY A 40 1.86 12.62 -3.80
CA GLY A 40 2.68 12.59 -4.97
C GLY A 40 2.03 12.67 -6.35
N LEU A 41 0.83 12.16 -6.58
CA LEU A 41 0.27 12.21 -7.93
C LEU A 41 -1.01 13.06 -7.94
N PRO A 42 -0.98 14.22 -8.66
CA PRO A 42 -2.13 15.13 -8.71
C PRO A 42 -3.44 14.46 -9.12
N GLN A 43 -3.35 13.47 -10.00
CA GLN A 43 -4.52 12.73 -10.46
C GLN A 43 -5.23 11.95 -9.36
N TYR A 44 -4.53 11.64 -8.27
CA TYR A 44 -5.09 10.88 -7.16
C TYR A 44 -5.69 11.76 -6.07
N THR A 45 -5.49 13.08 -6.12
CA THR A 45 -6.09 13.98 -5.13
C THR A 45 -7.61 13.94 -5.16
N LYS A 46 -8.18 13.61 -6.30
CA LYS A 46 -9.62 13.42 -6.46
C LYS A 46 -10.16 12.21 -5.69
N LEU A 47 -9.27 11.30 -5.28
CA LEU A 47 -9.67 10.10 -4.56
C LEU A 47 -9.74 10.31 -3.05
N ILE A 48 -9.24 11.44 -2.53
CA ILE A 48 -9.31 11.75 -1.10
C ILE A 48 -10.78 11.83 -0.69
N GLY A 49 -11.13 11.07 0.36
CA GLY A 49 -12.52 10.94 0.81
C GLY A 49 -13.30 9.83 0.15
N GLU A 50 -12.79 9.26 -0.94
CA GLU A 50 -13.43 8.14 -1.61
C GLU A 50 -13.24 6.84 -0.81
N ILE A 51 -14.22 5.97 -0.92
CA ILE A 51 -14.23 4.68 -0.22
C ILE A 51 -14.08 3.57 -1.24
N GLY A 52 -13.12 2.70 -0.99
CA GLY A 52 -12.89 1.50 -1.76
C GLY A 52 -12.64 0.33 -0.84
N TYR A 53 -12.14 -0.76 -1.38
CA TYR A 53 -11.70 -1.89 -0.55
C TYR A 53 -10.37 -2.40 -1.04
N VAL A 54 -9.56 -2.88 -0.10
CA VAL A 54 -8.28 -3.48 -0.41
C VAL A 54 -8.53 -4.84 -1.07
N CYS A 55 -8.17 -4.96 -2.34
CA CYS A 55 -8.37 -6.21 -3.08
C CYS A 55 -7.14 -7.09 -3.10
N ASN A 56 -5.95 -6.51 -2.95
CA ASN A 56 -4.71 -7.26 -2.95
C ASN A 56 -3.57 -6.39 -2.44
N PHE A 57 -2.38 -6.95 -2.34
CA PHE A 57 -1.17 -6.21 -2.03
C PHE A 57 0.01 -6.78 -2.81
N GLU A 58 0.95 -5.89 -3.16
CA GLU A 58 2.14 -6.25 -3.91
C GLU A 58 3.36 -5.56 -3.30
N PHE A 59 4.49 -6.22 -3.30
CA PHE A 59 5.72 -5.67 -2.77
C PHE A 59 6.67 -5.15 -3.87
N VAL A 60 6.17 -4.99 -5.07
CA VAL A 60 6.93 -4.38 -6.17
C VAL A 60 7.18 -2.89 -5.87
N ASN A 61 6.21 -2.24 -5.28
CA ASN A 61 6.33 -0.85 -4.81
C ASN A 61 6.16 -0.82 -3.30
N PHE A 62 7.28 -0.70 -2.58
CA PHE A 62 7.28 -0.74 -1.12
C PHE A 62 6.61 0.47 -0.47
N GLU A 63 6.52 1.58 -1.19
CA GLU A 63 5.88 2.79 -0.67
C GLU A 63 4.35 2.69 -0.77
N LYS A 64 3.85 2.01 -1.80
CA LYS A 64 2.42 1.89 -2.07
C LYS A 64 2.05 0.44 -2.37
N PRO A 65 2.15 -0.46 -1.38
CA PRO A 65 1.94 -1.88 -1.62
C PRO A 65 0.49 -2.31 -1.68
N LEU A 66 -0.45 -1.51 -1.22
CA LEU A 66 -1.86 -1.90 -1.14
C LEU A 66 -2.61 -1.50 -2.40
N ILE A 67 -3.31 -2.45 -2.98
CA ILE A 67 -4.14 -2.23 -4.16
C ILE A 67 -5.59 -2.05 -3.69
N VAL A 68 -6.14 -0.87 -3.96
CA VAL A 68 -7.52 -0.53 -3.56
C VAL A 68 -8.39 -0.46 -4.80
N HIS A 69 -9.50 -1.19 -4.76
CA HIS A 69 -10.50 -1.20 -5.82
C HIS A 69 -11.63 -0.23 -5.46
N PHE A 70 -12.02 0.60 -6.42
CA PHE A 70 -13.11 1.56 -6.29
C PHE A 70 -14.30 1.08 -7.11
N PRO A 71 -15.37 0.56 -6.49
CA PRO A 71 -16.51 -0.01 -7.23
C PRO A 71 -17.21 0.98 -8.15
N LYS A 72 -17.25 2.25 -7.78
CA LYS A 72 -17.92 3.28 -8.58
C LYS A 72 -17.32 3.46 -9.96
N THR A 73 -15.98 3.44 -10.04
CA THR A 73 -15.26 3.66 -11.29
C THR A 73 -14.73 2.38 -11.89
N LYS A 74 -14.78 1.28 -11.15
CA LYS A 74 -14.21 -0.03 -11.52
C LYS A 74 -12.71 0.05 -11.79
N LYS A 75 -12.01 0.93 -11.10
CA LYS A 75 -10.57 1.13 -11.23
C LYS A 75 -9.86 0.74 -9.95
N GLU A 76 -8.58 0.39 -10.09
CA GLU A 76 -7.72 0.01 -8.99
C GLU A 76 -6.50 0.92 -8.97
N TYR A 77 -6.09 1.31 -7.77
CA TYR A 77 -4.93 2.17 -7.56
C TYR A 77 -4.14 1.67 -6.37
N CYS A 78 -2.83 1.96 -6.37
CA CYS A 78 -1.92 1.56 -5.30
C CYS A 78 -1.79 2.67 -4.25
N PHE A 79 -1.81 2.29 -2.98
CA PHE A 79 -1.69 3.21 -1.86
C PHE A 79 -0.75 2.66 -0.79
N GLY A 80 -0.12 3.56 -0.05
CA GLY A 80 0.60 3.22 1.17
C GLY A 80 -0.39 3.07 2.33
N ILE A 81 0.04 2.38 3.37
CA ILE A 81 -0.80 2.11 4.53
C ILE A 81 -1.20 3.39 5.26
N ASP A 82 -0.35 4.41 5.23
CA ASP A 82 -0.59 5.71 5.85
C ASP A 82 -1.57 6.59 5.07
N GLU A 83 -1.87 6.22 3.83
CA GLU A 83 -2.81 6.95 2.98
C GLU A 83 -4.26 6.47 3.17
N LEU A 84 -4.46 5.41 3.93
CA LEU A 84 -5.74 4.75 4.11
C LEU A 84 -6.19 4.79 5.55
N LYS A 85 -7.50 4.86 5.75
CA LYS A 85 -8.14 4.70 7.05
C LYS A 85 -9.20 3.61 6.91
N LEU A 86 -9.27 2.69 7.87
CA LEU A 86 -10.32 1.69 7.88
C LEU A 86 -11.68 2.38 7.99
N PHE A 87 -12.57 2.02 7.08
CA PHE A 87 -13.93 2.52 7.07
C PHE A 87 -14.78 1.53 7.85
N ARG A 88 -15.12 1.88 9.08
CA ARG A 88 -15.99 1.08 9.93
C ARG A 88 -17.26 1.88 10.27
N ARG A 89 -18.37 1.22 10.11
CA ARG A 89 -19.64 1.78 10.53
C ARG A 89 -19.85 1.61 12.02
#